data_8e274d9b5eea4f4ff7924ddc83460f51
#
_entry.id   8e274d9b5eea4f4ff7924ddc83460f51
#
_cell.length_a   1.000
_cell.length_b   1.000
_cell.length_c   1.000
_cell.angle_alpha   90.00
_cell.angle_beta   90.00
_cell.angle_gamma   90.00
#
_symmetry.space_group_name_H-M   'P 1'
#
loop_
_entity.id
_entity.type
_entity.pdbx_description
1 polymer ?
#
loop_
_entity_poly.entity_id
_entity_poly.type
_entity_poly.pdbx_seq_one_letter_code
_entity_poly.pdbx_strand_id
1 'polypeptide(L)'
;MSLVLEVKTKNYLDDLLSIKKSLSHMETIVEEYNGYVLSESELKFGWTFFKLAFKPNLQNGIKEKFSDMLNKYPSSDQSQKFAKFMIDYFQSRGCAAIIKAND
;
A
#
# COMPACT_ATOMS: atom_id res chain seq x y z
N MET A 1 7.20 6.08 -12.56
CA MET A 1 6.08 6.69 -11.86
C MET A 1 5.79 5.98 -10.56
N SER A 2 5.47 6.75 -9.53
CA SER A 2 5.16 6.18 -8.22
C SER A 2 3.70 5.77 -8.15
N LEU A 3 3.43 4.65 -7.52
CA LEU A 3 2.06 4.19 -7.28
C LEU A 3 1.45 4.98 -6.13
N VAL A 4 0.19 5.37 -6.29
CA VAL A 4 -0.60 5.99 -5.24
C VAL A 4 -1.83 5.13 -4.97
N LEU A 5 -2.06 4.82 -3.70
CA LEU A 5 -3.25 4.10 -3.26
C LEU A 5 -4.16 5.05 -2.51
N GLU A 6 -5.46 4.97 -2.78
CA GLU A 6 -6.47 5.73 -2.04
C GLU A 6 -7.06 4.82 -0.97
N VAL A 7 -7.08 5.31 0.25
CA VAL A 7 -7.54 4.54 1.41
C VAL A 7 -8.73 5.24 2.05
N LYS A 8 -9.79 4.49 2.36
CA LYS A 8 -10.89 4.99 3.17
C LYS A 8 -11.18 4.00 4.28
N THR A 9 -11.42 4.51 5.48
CA THR A 9 -11.57 3.67 6.67
C THR A 9 -12.54 4.30 7.66
N LYS A 10 -13.20 3.44 8.43
CA LYS A 10 -14.00 3.88 9.59
C LYS A 10 -13.22 3.75 10.89
N ASN A 11 -12.05 3.11 10.86
CA ASN A 11 -11.19 2.90 12.03
C ASN A 11 -9.80 3.44 11.73
N TYR A 12 -9.72 4.76 11.55
CA TYR A 12 -8.51 5.42 11.05
C TYR A 12 -7.25 5.07 11.84
N LEU A 13 -7.29 5.18 13.17
CA LEU A 13 -6.09 4.95 13.98
C LEU A 13 -5.59 3.51 13.87
N ASP A 14 -6.51 2.56 13.93
CA ASP A 14 -6.14 1.14 13.85
C ASP A 14 -5.61 0.77 12.46
N ASP A 15 -6.30 1.23 11.42
CA ASP A 15 -5.90 0.89 10.05
C ASP A 15 -4.62 1.61 9.65
N LEU A 16 -4.45 2.87 10.08
CA LEU A 16 -3.21 3.60 9.82
C LEU A 16 -2.02 2.89 10.47
N LEU A 17 -2.19 2.45 11.72
CA LEU A 17 -1.13 1.72 12.42
C LEU A 17 -0.80 0.40 11.71
N SER A 18 -1.82 -0.32 11.26
CA SER A 18 -1.64 -1.56 10.53
C SER A 18 -0.87 -1.32 9.22
N ILE A 19 -1.23 -0.28 8.48
CA ILE A 19 -0.54 0.09 7.24
C ILE A 19 0.92 0.45 7.52
N LYS A 20 1.17 1.28 8.53
CA LYS A 20 2.54 1.68 8.88
C LYS A 20 3.40 0.49 9.28
N LYS A 21 2.85 -0.42 10.08
CA LYS A 21 3.58 -1.63 10.49
C LYS A 21 3.88 -2.53 9.29
N SER A 22 2.92 -2.68 8.38
CA SER A 22 3.12 -3.48 7.17
C SER A 22 4.21 -2.88 6.30
N LEU A 23 4.21 -1.57 6.12
CA LEU A 23 5.21 -0.89 5.31
C LEU A 23 6.60 -0.95 5.95
N SER A 24 6.68 -0.79 7.28
CA SER A 24 7.97 -0.94 7.98
C SER A 24 8.52 -2.34 7.81
N HIS A 25 7.67 -3.35 7.84
CA HIS A 25 8.09 -4.72 7.61
C HIS A 25 8.64 -4.90 6.19
N MET A 26 7.92 -4.35 5.20
CA MET A 26 8.38 -4.39 3.81
C MET A 26 9.71 -3.66 3.63
N GLU A 27 9.86 -2.50 4.23
CA GLU A 27 11.11 -1.74 4.18
C GLU A 27 12.28 -2.56 4.70
N THR A 28 12.05 -3.30 5.79
CA THR A 28 13.08 -4.16 6.37
C THR A 28 13.43 -5.31 5.44
N ILE A 29 12.44 -5.95 4.84
CA ILE A 29 12.67 -7.09 3.95
C ILE A 29 13.46 -6.68 2.72
N VAL A 30 13.12 -5.55 2.11
CA VAL A 30 13.78 -5.11 0.87
C VAL A 30 14.95 -4.18 1.11
N GLU A 31 15.19 -3.79 2.36
CA GLU A 31 16.29 -2.91 2.78
C GLU A 31 16.25 -1.55 2.08
N GLU A 32 15.04 -1.00 1.91
CA GLU A 32 14.81 0.34 1.37
C GLU A 32 13.96 1.12 2.35
N TYR A 33 14.44 2.24 2.82
CA TYR A 33 13.80 3.02 3.87
C TYR A 33 13.35 4.38 3.38
N ASN A 34 12.41 5.00 4.12
CA ASN A 34 11.78 6.26 3.72
C ASN A 34 11.14 6.14 2.34
N GLY A 35 10.50 5.00 2.10
CA GLY A 35 10.02 4.63 0.78
C GLY A 35 8.55 4.95 0.51
N TYR A 36 7.86 5.65 1.41
CA TYR A 36 6.46 5.98 1.20
C TYR A 36 6.11 7.32 1.84
N VAL A 37 4.99 7.88 1.40
CA VAL A 37 4.45 9.12 1.94
C VAL A 37 2.96 8.92 2.18
N LEU A 38 2.49 9.36 3.35
CA LEU A 38 1.06 9.38 3.68
C LEU A 38 0.57 10.81 3.59
N SER A 39 -0.57 11.01 2.92
CA SER A 39 -1.19 12.32 2.86
C SER A 39 -1.90 12.65 4.16
N GLU A 40 -2.32 13.91 4.30
CA GLU A 40 -3.21 14.30 5.39
C GLU A 40 -4.54 13.55 5.23
N SER A 41 -5.18 13.29 6.36
CA SER A 41 -6.48 12.62 6.36
C SER A 41 -7.61 13.64 6.31
N GLU A 42 -8.74 13.20 5.78
CA GLU A 42 -9.93 14.03 5.63
C GLU A 42 -11.14 13.21 6.02
N LEU A 43 -11.95 13.73 6.96
CA LEU A 43 -13.14 13.03 7.44
C LEU A 43 -14.36 13.53 6.65
N LYS A 44 -15.07 12.61 6.01
CA LYS A 44 -16.30 12.90 5.26
C LYS A 44 -17.30 11.77 5.41
N PHE A 45 -18.52 12.09 5.79
CA PHE A 45 -19.62 11.11 5.87
C PHE A 45 -19.29 9.89 6.71
N GLY A 46 -18.56 10.09 7.81
CA GLY A 46 -18.19 9.00 8.71
C GLY A 46 -16.99 8.18 8.25
N TRP A 47 -16.41 8.49 7.10
CA TRP A 47 -15.21 7.84 6.58
C TRP A 47 -14.02 8.77 6.65
N THR A 48 -12.87 8.23 6.96
CA THR A 48 -11.60 8.96 6.89
C THR A 48 -10.89 8.56 5.60
N PHE A 49 -10.50 9.55 4.81
CA PHE A 49 -9.83 9.37 3.52
C PHE A 49 -8.39 9.85 3.61
N PHE A 50 -7.48 9.08 3.05
CA PHE A 50 -6.09 9.52 2.87
C PHE A 50 -5.46 8.76 1.72
N LYS A 51 -4.26 9.20 1.32
CA LYS A 51 -3.53 8.57 0.22
C LYS A 51 -2.19 8.06 0.71
N LEU A 52 -1.75 6.96 0.12
CA LEU A 52 -0.44 6.37 0.36
C LEU A 52 0.30 6.35 -0.97
N ALA A 53 1.43 7.06 -1.03
CA ALA A 53 2.27 7.08 -2.22
C ALA A 53 3.55 6.30 -1.96
N PHE A 54 3.93 5.44 -2.90
CA PHE A 54 5.19 4.69 -2.84
C PHE A 54 6.26 5.46 -3.58
N LYS A 55 7.42 5.61 -2.95
CA LYS A 55 8.59 6.17 -3.64
C LYS A 55 9.26 5.08 -4.48
N PRO A 56 10.01 5.48 -5.52
CA PRO A 56 10.63 4.49 -6.42
C PRO A 56 11.51 3.46 -5.73
N ASN A 57 12.27 3.85 -4.69
CA ASN A 57 13.15 2.92 -4.02
C ASN A 57 12.40 1.74 -3.40
N LEU A 58 11.36 2.01 -2.63
CA LEU A 58 10.57 0.95 -2.00
C LEU A 58 9.76 0.18 -3.04
N GLN A 59 9.15 0.88 -3.98
CA GLN A 59 8.34 0.24 -5.02
C GLN A 59 9.18 -0.74 -5.84
N ASN A 60 10.36 -0.32 -6.28
CA ASN A 60 11.25 -1.19 -7.06
C ASN A 60 11.81 -2.34 -6.23
N GLY A 61 12.15 -2.07 -4.97
CA GLY A 61 12.62 -3.12 -4.07
C GLY A 61 11.59 -4.22 -3.87
N ILE A 62 10.33 -3.85 -3.70
CA ILE A 62 9.24 -4.82 -3.56
C ILE A 62 9.04 -5.60 -4.86
N LYS A 63 9.07 -4.91 -6.01
CA LYS A 63 8.91 -5.56 -7.31
C LYS A 63 9.98 -6.60 -7.56
N GLU A 64 11.22 -6.33 -7.16
CA GLU A 64 12.30 -7.29 -7.32
C GLU A 64 12.18 -8.45 -6.35
N LYS A 65 11.99 -8.14 -5.07
CA LYS A 65 11.97 -9.15 -4.01
C LYS A 65 10.79 -10.10 -4.14
N PHE A 66 9.65 -9.59 -4.55
CA PHE A 66 8.40 -10.35 -4.61
C PHE A 66 7.91 -10.57 -6.05
N SER A 67 8.83 -10.60 -7.02
CA SER A 67 8.46 -10.73 -8.43
C SER A 67 7.62 -11.98 -8.70
N ASP A 68 7.94 -13.11 -8.07
CA ASP A 68 7.19 -14.35 -8.27
C ASP A 68 5.75 -14.22 -7.79
N MET A 69 5.56 -13.55 -6.66
CA MET A 69 4.22 -13.34 -6.10
C MET A 69 3.42 -12.36 -6.95
N LEU A 70 4.07 -11.30 -7.43
CA LEU A 70 3.43 -10.33 -8.30
C LEU A 70 2.95 -10.96 -9.61
N ASN A 71 3.75 -11.86 -10.17
CA ASN A 71 3.41 -12.50 -11.44
C ASN A 71 2.23 -13.47 -11.35
N LYS A 72 1.78 -13.80 -10.14
CA LYS A 72 0.58 -14.62 -9.95
C LYS A 72 -0.71 -13.85 -10.16
N TYR A 73 -0.66 -12.52 -10.16
CA TYR A 73 -1.86 -11.72 -10.36
C TYR A 73 -2.22 -11.63 -11.84
N PRO A 74 -3.51 -11.83 -12.19
CA PRO A 74 -3.93 -11.94 -13.59
C PRO A 74 -4.15 -10.57 -14.24
N SER A 75 -3.06 -9.86 -14.50
CA SER A 75 -3.10 -8.57 -15.17
C SER A 75 -1.86 -8.39 -16.00
N SER A 76 -1.97 -7.70 -17.12
CA SER A 76 -0.82 -7.31 -17.94
C SER A 76 -0.23 -5.99 -17.46
N ASP A 77 -0.96 -5.24 -16.63
CA ASP A 77 -0.50 -3.95 -16.11
C ASP A 77 0.28 -4.17 -14.81
N GLN A 78 1.56 -3.82 -14.83
CA GLN A 78 2.44 -3.99 -13.67
C GLN A 78 1.99 -3.16 -12.47
N SER A 79 1.45 -1.97 -12.72
CA SER A 79 0.96 -1.12 -11.63
C SER A 79 -0.24 -1.75 -10.94
N GLN A 80 -1.14 -2.39 -11.71
CA GLN A 80 -2.29 -3.07 -11.12
C GLN A 80 -1.87 -4.30 -10.32
N LYS A 81 -0.90 -5.07 -10.82
CA LYS A 81 -0.37 -6.21 -10.07
C LYS A 81 0.21 -5.76 -8.74
N PHE A 82 1.01 -4.71 -8.75
CA PHE A 82 1.62 -4.18 -7.55
C PHE A 82 0.56 -3.68 -6.56
N ALA A 83 -0.43 -2.95 -7.06
CA ALA A 83 -1.51 -2.44 -6.22
C ALA A 83 -2.28 -3.58 -5.54
N LYS A 84 -2.66 -4.60 -6.30
CA LYS A 84 -3.39 -5.75 -5.75
C LYS A 84 -2.55 -6.51 -4.73
N PHE A 85 -1.27 -6.70 -5.01
CA PHE A 85 -0.36 -7.34 -4.07
C PHE A 85 -0.30 -6.57 -2.75
N MET A 86 -0.14 -5.26 -2.80
CA MET A 86 -0.07 -4.45 -1.59
C MET A 86 -1.38 -4.42 -0.83
N ILE A 87 -2.50 -4.33 -1.53
CA ILE A 87 -3.83 -4.37 -0.90
C ILE A 87 -4.01 -5.69 -0.15
N ASP A 88 -3.70 -6.81 -0.80
CA ASP A 88 -3.80 -8.13 -0.16
C ASP A 88 -2.86 -8.24 1.03
N TYR A 89 -1.66 -7.67 0.91
CA TYR A 89 -0.69 -7.69 2.00
C TYR A 89 -1.21 -6.95 3.22
N PHE A 90 -1.76 -5.75 3.03
CA PHE A 90 -2.35 -4.99 4.13
C PHE A 90 -3.52 -5.73 4.76
N GLN A 91 -4.40 -6.28 3.95
CA GLN A 91 -5.57 -7.01 4.44
C GLN A 91 -5.17 -8.25 5.22
N SER A 92 -4.17 -8.97 4.75
CA SER A 92 -3.67 -10.17 5.44
C SER A 92 -3.07 -9.85 6.81
N ARG A 93 -2.67 -8.60 7.02
CA ARG A 93 -2.08 -8.16 8.28
C ARG A 93 -3.07 -7.38 9.16
N GLY A 94 -4.36 -7.50 8.87
CA GLY A 94 -5.40 -6.98 9.74
C GLY A 94 -5.96 -5.61 9.38
N CYS A 95 -5.58 -5.05 8.25
CA CYS A 95 -6.15 -3.78 7.81
C CYS A 95 -7.56 -4.01 7.27
N ALA A 96 -8.53 -3.29 7.83
CA ALA A 96 -9.94 -3.40 7.41
C ALA A 96 -10.36 -2.27 6.47
N ALA A 97 -9.43 -1.40 6.09
CA ALA A 97 -9.72 -0.27 5.21
C ALA A 97 -10.06 -0.74 3.79
N ILE A 98 -10.79 0.10 3.08
CA ILE A 98 -11.04 -0.11 1.65
C ILE A 98 -9.95 0.64 0.89
N ILE A 99 -9.19 -0.07 0.06
CA ILE A 99 -8.02 0.47 -0.62
C ILE A 99 -8.17 0.23 -2.11
N LYS A 100 -7.86 1.24 -2.91
CA LYS A 100 -7.85 1.11 -4.36
C LYS A 100 -6.69 1.87 -4.97
N ALA A 101 -6.29 1.46 -6.17
CA ALA A 101 -5.26 2.19 -6.90
C ALA A 101 -5.83 3.51 -7.41
N ASN A 102 -5.03 4.55 -7.34
CA ASN A 102 -5.35 5.86 -7.89
C ASN A 102 -4.65 5.98 -9.24
N ASP A 103 -5.43 5.79 -10.29
CA ASP A 103 -4.91 5.89 -11.67
C ASP A 103 -4.93 7.31 -12.18
#